data_6034751a930d8de5c7f6d380917f4bbd
#
_entry.id   6034751a930d8de5c7f6d380917f4bbd
#
_cell.length_a   1.000
_cell.length_b   1.000
_cell.length_c   1.000
_cell.angle_alpha   90.00
_cell.angle_beta   90.00
_cell.angle_gamma   90.00
#
_symmetry.space_group_name_H-M   'P 1'
#
loop_
_entity.id
_entity.type
_entity.pdbx_description
1 polymer ?
#
loop_
_entity_poly.entity_id
_entity_poly.type
_entity_poly.pdbx_seq_one_letter_code
_entity_poly.pdbx_strand_id
1 'polypeptide(L)'
;MKDLKWHCTKCELKSGQAKTWQTWRDNYGFQFDKANPKSRNWEKRMRCENCQQTTVHRKLLTLERKTQTSKRAGIPPKLAKRIKNILNNKEALFDRIIAPNLLEIDHKFPQIRWNTDEDNNEGLTDEELKEKFVLLTRSNNLLKSRNCERCLETGTRGNFPGIYYWYQGDEKWRSEPHDENGCIGCFWYDPDKWREELNKLIKTSENS
;
A
#
# COMPACT_ATOMS: atom_id res chain seq x y z
N MET A 1 21.77 23.24 1.28
CA MET A 1 20.42 23.22 0.66
C MET A 1 19.40 24.13 1.33
N LYS A 2 19.73 24.80 2.45
CA LYS A 2 18.82 25.76 3.12
C LYS A 2 18.51 27.02 2.27
N ASP A 3 19.31 27.28 1.26
CA ASP A 3 19.19 28.37 0.29
C ASP A 3 18.17 28.08 -0.84
N LEU A 4 17.52 26.93 -0.82
CA LEU A 4 16.55 26.47 -1.82
C LEU A 4 17.09 26.52 -3.28
N LYS A 5 18.39 26.23 -3.45
CA LYS A 5 19.06 26.12 -4.76
C LYS A 5 19.39 24.67 -5.11
N TRP A 6 19.71 24.45 -6.38
CA TRP A 6 20.16 23.14 -6.87
C TRP A 6 21.61 22.90 -6.47
N HIS A 7 21.87 21.89 -5.69
CA HIS A 7 23.17 21.48 -5.20
C HIS A 7 23.64 20.18 -5.82
N CYS A 8 24.90 20.15 -6.24
CA CYS A 8 25.55 18.97 -6.78
C CYS A 8 25.69 17.86 -5.72
N THR A 9 25.18 16.68 -6.03
CA THR A 9 25.27 15.53 -5.08
C THR A 9 26.70 14.99 -4.97
N LYS A 10 27.56 15.27 -5.93
CA LYS A 10 28.93 14.79 -5.97
C LYS A 10 29.89 15.66 -5.17
N CYS A 11 29.93 16.96 -5.41
CA CYS A 11 30.94 17.85 -4.83
C CYS A 11 30.43 18.69 -3.65
N GLU A 12 29.14 19.01 -3.60
CA GLU A 12 28.58 19.85 -2.54
C GLU A 12 27.89 19.03 -1.43
N LEU A 13 27.07 18.05 -1.80
CA LEU A 13 26.30 17.27 -0.82
C LEU A 13 27.02 15.97 -0.40
N LYS A 14 28.03 15.54 -1.17
CA LYS A 14 28.86 14.34 -0.92
C LYS A 14 28.04 13.09 -0.57
N SER A 15 26.84 12.98 -1.08
CA SER A 15 25.94 11.85 -0.86
C SER A 15 25.43 11.32 -2.19
N GLY A 16 25.95 10.17 -2.60
CA GLY A 16 25.63 9.53 -3.87
C GLY A 16 24.59 8.41 -3.78
N GLN A 17 24.16 8.04 -2.58
CA GLN A 17 23.23 6.92 -2.45
C GLN A 17 21.77 7.34 -2.56
N ALA A 18 21.05 6.76 -3.51
CA ALA A 18 19.61 7.00 -3.72
C ALA A 18 18.79 6.76 -2.44
N LYS A 19 19.16 5.74 -1.66
CA LYS A 19 18.52 5.39 -0.39
C LYS A 19 18.56 6.54 0.64
N THR A 20 19.63 7.31 0.71
CA THR A 20 19.75 8.46 1.63
C THR A 20 18.68 9.52 1.35
N TRP A 21 18.46 9.86 0.08
CA TRP A 21 17.46 10.85 -0.33
C TRP A 21 16.04 10.37 -0.11
N GLN A 22 15.81 9.08 -0.37
CA GLN A 22 14.55 8.42 -0.08
C GLN A 22 14.26 8.46 1.43
N THR A 23 15.22 8.09 2.27
CA THR A 23 15.10 8.16 3.74
C THR A 23 14.81 9.58 4.22
N TRP A 24 15.47 10.59 3.66
CA TRP A 24 15.23 11.98 4.06
C TRP A 24 13.83 12.46 3.68
N ARG A 25 13.32 12.07 2.51
CA ARG A 25 11.96 12.36 2.11
C ARG A 25 10.94 11.59 2.95
N ASP A 26 11.12 10.29 3.05
CA ASP A 26 10.10 9.39 3.59
C ASP A 26 10.14 9.32 5.14
N ASN A 27 11.34 9.43 5.77
CA ASN A 27 11.46 9.32 7.23
C ASN A 27 11.63 10.66 7.94
N TYR A 28 12.11 11.69 7.25
CA TYR A 28 12.38 13.00 7.88
C TYR A 28 11.51 14.12 7.30
N GLY A 29 10.60 13.82 6.37
CA GLY A 29 9.64 14.77 5.83
C GLY A 29 10.23 15.89 4.95
N PHE A 30 11.47 15.75 4.48
CA PHE A 30 12.06 16.72 3.58
C PHE A 30 11.37 16.72 2.23
N GLN A 31 11.00 17.89 1.76
CA GLN A 31 10.34 18.06 0.46
C GLN A 31 11.37 18.48 -0.59
N PHE A 32 11.66 17.59 -1.53
CA PHE A 32 12.55 17.87 -2.65
C PHE A 32 11.80 18.37 -3.86
N ASP A 33 12.43 19.29 -4.60
CA ASP A 33 11.90 19.79 -5.86
C ASP A 33 12.11 18.80 -7.01
N LYS A 34 11.24 18.90 -8.02
CA LYS A 34 11.31 18.11 -9.25
C LYS A 34 11.70 19.04 -10.40
N ALA A 35 12.69 18.63 -11.21
CA ALA A 35 13.01 19.36 -12.44
C ALA A 35 11.85 19.38 -13.45
N ASN A 36 11.01 18.35 -13.40
CA ASN A 36 9.80 18.20 -14.19
C ASN A 36 8.69 17.67 -13.29
N PRO A 37 7.52 18.32 -13.15
CA PRO A 37 6.40 17.88 -12.34
C PRO A 37 5.91 16.45 -12.66
N LYS A 38 6.05 16.03 -13.93
CA LYS A 38 5.69 14.67 -14.37
C LYS A 38 6.75 13.62 -14.06
N SER A 39 7.96 14.02 -13.63
CA SER A 39 9.03 13.08 -13.28
C SER A 39 8.72 12.35 -11.97
N ARG A 40 9.04 11.05 -11.93
CA ARG A 40 9.03 10.27 -10.68
C ARG A 40 10.21 10.60 -9.77
N ASN A 41 11.24 11.27 -10.31
CA ASN A 41 12.49 11.57 -9.60
C ASN A 41 12.51 13.01 -9.09
N TRP A 42 12.92 13.19 -7.83
CA TRP A 42 13.11 14.49 -7.18
C TRP A 42 14.56 14.95 -7.38
N GLU A 43 14.95 15.15 -8.66
CA GLU A 43 16.32 15.48 -9.04
C GLU A 43 16.36 16.19 -10.39
N LYS A 44 17.48 16.87 -10.65
CA LYS A 44 17.81 17.47 -11.94
C LYS A 44 19.21 17.05 -12.35
N ARG A 45 19.39 16.55 -13.57
CA ARG A 45 20.72 16.33 -14.16
C ARG A 45 21.16 17.59 -14.88
N MET A 46 22.28 18.15 -14.47
CA MET A 46 22.86 19.33 -15.07
C MET A 46 24.39 19.35 -14.89
N ARG A 47 25.08 20.16 -15.72
CA ARG A 47 26.52 20.37 -15.56
C ARG A 47 26.77 21.18 -14.30
N CYS A 48 27.65 20.69 -13.43
CA CYS A 48 28.05 21.36 -12.23
C CYS A 48 29.21 22.30 -12.52
N GLU A 49 29.10 23.55 -12.13
CA GLU A 49 30.17 24.57 -12.32
C GLU A 49 31.41 24.23 -11.49
N ASN A 50 31.25 23.64 -10.31
CA ASN A 50 32.37 23.33 -9.42
C ASN A 50 33.18 22.10 -9.86
N CYS A 51 32.51 20.97 -10.18
CA CYS A 51 33.20 19.76 -10.57
C CYS A 51 33.26 19.53 -12.09
N GLN A 52 32.72 20.44 -12.89
CA GLN A 52 32.72 20.43 -14.37
C GLN A 52 32.12 19.17 -15.01
N GLN A 53 31.33 18.41 -14.23
CA GLN A 53 30.71 17.17 -14.67
C GLN A 53 29.20 17.28 -14.72
N THR A 54 28.56 16.53 -15.64
CA THR A 54 27.10 16.36 -15.65
C THR A 54 26.71 15.38 -14.56
N THR A 55 26.13 15.90 -13.48
CA THR A 55 25.78 15.14 -12.29
C THR A 55 24.33 15.37 -11.88
N VAL A 56 23.87 14.55 -10.94
CA VAL A 56 22.59 14.76 -10.27
C VAL A 56 22.69 15.93 -9.30
N HIS A 57 21.71 16.81 -9.35
CA HIS A 57 21.54 17.90 -8.40
C HIS A 57 20.24 17.72 -7.66
N ARG A 58 20.21 18.17 -6.39
CA ARG A 58 19.04 18.14 -5.54
C ARG A 58 18.77 19.52 -4.95
N LYS A 59 17.49 19.81 -4.76
CA LYS A 59 17.00 21.08 -4.22
C LYS A 59 15.85 20.79 -3.26
N LEU A 60 15.78 21.50 -2.13
CA LEU A 60 14.59 21.50 -1.31
C LEU A 60 13.52 22.41 -1.93
N LEU A 61 12.30 21.94 -1.96
CA LEU A 61 11.14 22.72 -2.38
C LEU A 61 10.80 23.80 -1.34
N THR A 62 10.92 23.42 -0.06
CA THR A 62 10.68 24.29 1.09
C THR A 62 11.57 23.87 2.26
N LEU A 63 11.75 24.76 3.23
CA LEU A 63 12.40 24.43 4.51
C LEU A 63 11.45 23.76 5.51
N GLU A 64 10.17 23.87 5.28
CA GLU A 64 9.16 23.18 6.07
C GLU A 64 9.22 21.67 5.80
N ARG A 65 9.17 20.91 6.87
CA ARG A 65 9.04 19.46 6.79
C ARG A 65 7.57 19.10 6.76
N LYS A 66 7.20 18.17 5.89
CA LYS A 66 5.90 17.52 6.03
C LYS A 66 5.84 16.89 7.41
N THR A 67 4.82 17.22 8.16
CA THR A 67 4.46 16.44 9.34
C THR A 67 4.31 15.00 8.84
N GLN A 68 5.12 14.09 9.35
CA GLN A 68 4.94 12.68 9.00
C GLN A 68 3.58 12.28 9.53
N THR A 69 2.64 12.07 8.61
CA THR A 69 1.52 11.21 8.91
C THR A 69 2.17 9.88 9.27
N SER A 70 2.10 9.55 10.54
CA SER A 70 2.64 8.43 11.28
C SER A 70 3.52 7.44 10.49
N LYS A 71 4.62 7.04 11.06
CA LYS A 71 5.36 5.85 10.61
C LYS A 71 4.37 4.70 10.68
N ARG A 72 4.00 4.13 9.53
CA ARG A 72 3.27 2.86 9.50
C ARG A 72 4.01 1.93 10.45
N ALA A 73 3.44 1.67 11.60
CA ALA A 73 4.02 0.72 12.55
C ALA A 73 4.03 -0.63 11.85
N GLY A 74 5.21 -1.16 11.57
CA GLY A 74 5.31 -2.49 10.98
C GLY A 74 4.73 -3.51 11.96
N ILE A 75 4.05 -4.53 11.46
CA ILE A 75 3.54 -5.61 12.30
C ILE A 75 4.73 -6.29 13.01
N PRO A 76 4.77 -6.32 14.36
CA PRO A 76 5.88 -6.93 15.09
C PRO A 76 6.07 -8.40 14.70
N PRO A 77 7.29 -8.93 14.67
CA PRO A 77 7.56 -10.30 14.21
C PRO A 77 6.77 -11.38 14.95
N LYS A 78 6.56 -11.22 16.26
CA LYS A 78 5.76 -12.13 17.08
C LYS A 78 4.30 -12.13 16.63
N LEU A 79 3.71 -10.97 16.43
CA LEU A 79 2.34 -10.81 15.94
C LEU A 79 2.23 -11.32 14.48
N ALA A 80 3.20 -11.03 13.63
CA ALA A 80 3.22 -11.55 12.26
C ALA A 80 3.22 -13.08 12.20
N LYS A 81 3.98 -13.73 13.07
CA LYS A 81 3.97 -15.21 13.19
C LYS A 81 2.59 -15.71 13.68
N ARG A 82 1.99 -15.07 14.68
CA ARG A 82 0.65 -15.40 15.18
C ARG A 82 -0.40 -15.28 14.08
N ILE A 83 -0.45 -14.16 13.35
CA ILE A 83 -1.40 -13.93 12.23
C ILE A 83 -1.24 -15.01 11.17
N LYS A 84 -0.02 -15.33 10.74
CA LYS A 84 0.21 -16.37 9.74
C LYS A 84 -0.26 -17.75 10.20
N ASN A 85 -0.07 -18.08 11.46
CA ASN A 85 -0.53 -19.37 12.04
C ASN A 85 -2.05 -19.45 12.10
N ILE A 86 -2.76 -18.41 12.61
CA ILE A 86 -4.23 -18.42 12.71
C ILE A 86 -4.91 -18.41 11.35
N LEU A 87 -4.25 -17.85 10.33
CA LEU A 87 -4.68 -17.91 8.94
C LEU A 87 -4.13 -19.13 8.18
N ASN A 88 -3.57 -20.12 8.89
CA ASN A 88 -3.09 -21.41 8.38
C ASN A 88 -2.07 -21.29 7.24
N ASN A 89 -1.31 -20.18 7.16
CA ASN A 89 -0.42 -19.87 6.04
C ASN A 89 -1.11 -19.96 4.67
N LYS A 90 -2.41 -19.66 4.60
CA LYS A 90 -3.24 -19.77 3.43
C LYS A 90 -3.26 -18.43 2.68
N GLU A 91 -2.80 -18.48 1.44
CA GLU A 91 -2.84 -17.32 0.54
C GLU A 91 -4.27 -17.07 0.04
N ALA A 92 -4.78 -15.88 0.28
CA ALA A 92 -6.20 -15.59 0.14
C ALA A 92 -6.68 -15.46 -1.32
N LEU A 93 -5.83 -15.11 -2.30
CA LEU A 93 -6.26 -14.93 -3.69
C LEU A 93 -6.63 -16.26 -4.36
N PHE A 94 -5.79 -17.29 -4.18
CA PHE A 94 -5.96 -18.61 -4.82
C PHE A 94 -6.27 -19.73 -3.83
N ASP A 95 -6.54 -19.40 -2.58
CA ASP A 95 -6.98 -20.35 -1.55
C ASP A 95 -6.02 -21.51 -1.33
N ARG A 96 -4.71 -21.25 -1.29
CA ARG A 96 -3.67 -22.28 -1.19
C ARG A 96 -2.68 -22.03 -0.06
N ILE A 97 -2.20 -23.11 0.55
CA ILE A 97 -1.15 -23.05 1.59
C ILE A 97 0.20 -22.77 0.94
N ILE A 98 0.90 -21.76 1.43
CA ILE A 98 2.22 -21.32 0.94
C ILE A 98 3.18 -21.20 2.12
N ALA A 99 4.48 -21.36 1.85
CA ALA A 99 5.50 -21.18 2.85
C ALA A 99 5.43 -19.78 3.50
N PRO A 100 5.50 -19.67 4.85
CA PRO A 100 5.24 -18.41 5.57
C PRO A 100 6.15 -17.25 5.16
N ASN A 101 7.37 -17.52 4.71
CA ASN A 101 8.33 -16.50 4.26
C ASN A 101 7.96 -15.87 2.91
N LEU A 102 7.07 -16.49 2.13
CA LEU A 102 6.55 -15.97 0.87
C LEU A 102 5.23 -15.20 1.03
N LEU A 103 4.69 -15.18 2.25
CA LEU A 103 3.43 -14.51 2.57
C LEU A 103 3.69 -13.15 3.22
N GLU A 104 3.01 -12.15 2.71
CA GLU A 104 2.87 -10.82 3.30
C GLU A 104 1.51 -10.75 4.02
N ILE A 105 1.46 -10.06 5.14
CA ILE A 105 0.21 -9.76 5.87
C ILE A 105 -0.31 -8.45 5.34
N ASP A 106 -1.53 -8.45 4.88
CA ASP A 106 -2.21 -7.24 4.42
C ASP A 106 -3.54 -7.04 5.14
N HIS A 107 -3.98 -5.79 5.26
CA HIS A 107 -5.26 -5.46 5.85
C HIS A 107 -6.39 -5.70 4.85
N LYS A 108 -7.50 -6.30 5.30
CA LYS A 108 -8.71 -6.40 4.47
C LYS A 108 -9.15 -5.02 4.01
N PHE A 109 -9.35 -4.08 4.94
CA PHE A 109 -9.59 -2.68 4.62
C PHE A 109 -8.28 -2.00 4.15
N PRO A 110 -8.20 -1.53 2.90
CA PRO A 110 -6.95 -1.05 2.32
C PRO A 110 -6.49 0.25 2.97
N GLN A 111 -5.22 0.31 3.37
CA GLN A 111 -4.61 1.46 4.04
C GLN A 111 -4.74 2.79 3.28
N ILE A 112 -4.90 2.74 1.95
CA ILE A 112 -5.12 3.95 1.13
C ILE A 112 -6.43 4.66 1.47
N ARG A 113 -7.37 3.96 2.14
CA ARG A 113 -8.66 4.50 2.58
C ARG A 113 -8.71 4.87 4.05
N TRP A 114 -7.61 4.74 4.78
CA TRP A 114 -7.59 5.09 6.20
C TRP A 114 -7.51 6.60 6.40
N ASN A 115 -8.23 7.11 7.39
CA ASN A 115 -8.14 8.50 7.88
C ASN A 115 -6.98 8.69 8.85
N THR A 116 -6.77 7.69 9.72
CA THR A 116 -5.75 7.67 10.75
C THR A 116 -5.04 6.34 10.70
N ASP A 117 -3.73 6.35 11.00
CA ASP A 117 -3.01 5.08 11.15
C ASP A 117 -3.46 4.37 12.41
N GLU A 118 -3.48 3.06 12.33
CA GLU A 118 -3.84 2.22 13.45
C GLU A 118 -2.68 2.07 14.43
N ASP A 119 -3.02 2.03 15.71
CA ASP A 119 -2.10 1.69 16.79
C ASP A 119 -1.82 0.17 16.82
N ASN A 120 -0.99 -0.22 17.77
CA ASN A 120 -0.52 -1.58 17.96
C ASN A 120 -1.68 -2.60 18.04
N ASN A 121 -1.65 -3.62 17.17
CA ASN A 121 -2.63 -4.69 17.09
C ASN A 121 -2.32 -5.90 18.03
N GLU A 122 -1.36 -5.77 18.96
CA GLU A 122 -0.90 -6.89 19.79
C GLU A 122 -1.98 -7.40 20.77
N GLY A 123 -2.91 -6.54 21.16
CA GLY A 123 -4.02 -6.86 22.08
C GLY A 123 -5.24 -7.53 21.43
N LEU A 124 -5.27 -7.65 20.10
CA LEU A 124 -6.42 -8.24 19.40
C LEU A 124 -6.54 -9.74 19.63
N THR A 125 -7.78 -10.23 19.69
CA THR A 125 -8.11 -11.66 19.70
C THR A 125 -7.77 -12.33 18.37
N ASP A 126 -7.79 -13.66 18.30
CA ASP A 126 -7.54 -14.38 17.04
C ASP A 126 -8.66 -14.15 16.02
N GLU A 127 -9.90 -13.99 16.49
CA GLU A 127 -11.07 -13.66 15.68
C GLU A 127 -10.93 -12.27 15.06
N GLU A 128 -10.62 -11.25 15.85
CA GLU A 128 -10.38 -9.88 15.35
C GLU A 128 -9.22 -9.83 14.35
N LEU A 129 -8.15 -10.62 14.57
CA LEU A 129 -7.05 -10.70 13.61
C LEU A 129 -7.47 -11.36 12.29
N LYS A 130 -8.34 -12.39 12.32
CA LYS A 130 -8.91 -13.01 11.11
C LYS A 130 -9.84 -12.07 10.34
N GLU A 131 -10.60 -11.26 11.05
CA GLU A 131 -11.47 -10.26 10.43
C GLU A 131 -10.69 -9.12 9.79
N LYS A 132 -9.53 -8.78 10.37
CA LYS A 132 -8.74 -7.62 9.96
C LYS A 132 -7.72 -7.91 8.86
N PHE A 133 -7.13 -9.10 8.85
CA PHE A 133 -5.99 -9.42 8.00
C PHE A 133 -6.28 -10.53 6.98
N VAL A 134 -5.53 -10.49 5.90
CA VAL A 134 -5.39 -11.56 4.90
C VAL A 134 -3.92 -11.84 4.63
N LEU A 135 -3.62 -13.04 4.13
CA LEU A 135 -2.28 -13.38 3.67
C LEU A 135 -2.24 -13.39 2.15
N LEU A 136 -1.28 -12.70 1.59
CA LEU A 136 -1.07 -12.60 0.14
C LEU A 136 0.40 -12.86 -0.19
N THR A 137 0.68 -13.37 -1.38
CA THR A 137 2.02 -13.24 -1.93
C THR A 137 2.30 -11.77 -2.26
N ARG A 138 3.57 -11.40 -2.36
CA ARG A 138 3.98 -10.03 -2.72
C ARG A 138 3.34 -9.55 -4.04
N SER A 139 3.27 -10.40 -5.05
CA SER A 139 2.63 -10.07 -6.33
C SER A 139 1.14 -9.82 -6.19
N ASN A 140 0.44 -10.65 -5.40
CA ASN A 140 -0.99 -10.53 -5.18
C ASN A 140 -1.34 -9.34 -4.26
N ASN A 141 -0.48 -9.04 -3.28
CA ASN A 141 -0.60 -7.83 -2.47
C ASN A 141 -0.48 -6.56 -3.32
N LEU A 142 0.49 -6.53 -4.24
CA LEU A 142 0.63 -5.43 -5.18
C LEU A 142 -0.57 -5.32 -6.14
N LEU A 143 -1.15 -6.45 -6.56
CA LEU A 143 -2.35 -6.48 -7.40
C LEU A 143 -3.56 -5.92 -6.65
N LYS A 144 -3.76 -6.30 -5.38
CA LYS A 144 -4.78 -5.72 -4.51
C LYS A 144 -4.60 -4.21 -4.38
N SER A 145 -3.40 -3.74 -4.04
CA SER A 145 -3.11 -2.30 -3.92
C SER A 145 -3.53 -1.52 -5.16
N ARG A 146 -3.18 -1.99 -6.35
CA ARG A 146 -3.53 -1.34 -7.63
C ARG A 146 -5.04 -1.31 -7.89
N ASN A 147 -5.75 -2.39 -7.54
CA ASN A 147 -7.20 -2.43 -7.66
C ASN A 147 -7.88 -1.46 -6.67
N CYS A 148 -7.38 -1.36 -5.44
CA CYS A 148 -7.89 -0.43 -4.44
C CYS A 148 -7.57 1.03 -4.79
N GLU A 149 -6.39 1.33 -5.34
CA GLU A 149 -6.03 2.65 -5.88
C GLU A 149 -7.00 3.07 -6.99
N ARG A 150 -7.20 2.19 -7.97
CA ARG A 150 -8.16 2.43 -9.06
C ARG A 150 -9.59 2.64 -8.53
N CYS A 151 -10.02 1.84 -7.54
CA CYS A 151 -11.33 2.00 -6.91
C CYS A 151 -11.46 3.37 -6.21
N LEU A 152 -10.42 3.84 -5.55
CA LEU A 152 -10.42 5.16 -4.92
C LEU A 152 -10.51 6.29 -5.96
N GLU A 153 -9.79 6.16 -7.08
CA GLU A 153 -9.75 7.16 -8.15
C GLU A 153 -11.03 7.23 -8.99
N THR A 154 -11.65 6.07 -9.25
CA THR A 154 -12.75 5.96 -10.23
C THR A 154 -14.11 5.72 -9.61
N GLY A 155 -14.18 5.38 -8.31
CA GLY A 155 -15.41 4.92 -7.66
C GLY A 155 -15.89 3.54 -8.16
N THR A 156 -15.06 2.80 -8.90
CA THR A 156 -15.41 1.47 -9.41
C THR A 156 -14.70 0.39 -8.61
N ARG A 157 -15.47 -0.43 -7.89
CA ARG A 157 -14.96 -1.52 -7.06
C ARG A 157 -14.34 -2.63 -7.93
N GLY A 158 -13.22 -3.18 -7.47
CA GLY A 158 -12.59 -4.30 -8.15
C GLY A 158 -13.38 -5.61 -7.98
N ASN A 159 -13.14 -6.52 -8.90
CA ASN A 159 -13.67 -7.90 -8.88
C ASN A 159 -12.51 -8.90 -8.97
N PHE A 160 -12.80 -10.19 -8.79
CA PHE A 160 -11.87 -11.25 -9.19
C PHE A 160 -11.70 -11.22 -10.72
N PRO A 161 -10.48 -11.40 -11.27
CA PRO A 161 -10.28 -11.36 -12.72
C PRO A 161 -11.21 -12.30 -13.48
N GLY A 162 -12.04 -11.72 -14.35
CA GLY A 162 -13.01 -12.46 -15.19
C GLY A 162 -14.34 -12.80 -14.52
N ILE A 163 -14.55 -12.48 -13.23
CA ILE A 163 -15.82 -12.76 -12.53
C ILE A 163 -16.41 -11.46 -11.98
N TYR A 164 -17.51 -11.01 -12.54
CA TYR A 164 -18.25 -9.81 -12.15
C TYR A 164 -19.27 -10.14 -11.06
N TYR A 165 -18.82 -10.21 -9.82
CA TYR A 165 -19.65 -10.54 -8.68
C TYR A 165 -19.22 -9.77 -7.43
N TRP A 166 -20.18 -9.30 -6.66
CA TRP A 166 -20.06 -8.70 -5.33
C TRP A 166 -21.16 -9.30 -4.47
N TYR A 167 -20.80 -9.91 -3.34
CA TYR A 167 -21.81 -10.54 -2.49
C TYR A 167 -22.65 -9.51 -1.72
N GLN A 168 -22.22 -8.25 -1.71
CA GLN A 168 -22.98 -7.11 -1.17
C GLN A 168 -22.73 -5.88 -2.02
N GLY A 169 -23.82 -5.19 -2.41
CA GLY A 169 -23.75 -4.04 -3.32
C GLY A 169 -23.45 -4.40 -4.77
N ASP A 170 -22.85 -3.49 -5.49
CA ASP A 170 -22.49 -3.63 -6.90
C ASP A 170 -21.06 -3.12 -7.19
N GLU A 171 -20.71 -2.92 -8.45
CA GLU A 171 -19.41 -2.39 -8.87
C GLU A 171 -19.12 -0.96 -8.40
N LYS A 172 -20.14 -0.18 -7.99
CA LYS A 172 -20.00 1.22 -7.65
C LYS A 172 -19.71 1.40 -6.17
N TRP A 173 -18.70 2.20 -5.87
CA TRP A 173 -18.46 2.67 -4.52
C TRP A 173 -19.55 3.68 -4.11
N ARG A 174 -20.28 3.40 -3.03
CA ARG A 174 -21.44 4.23 -2.60
C ARG A 174 -21.31 4.77 -1.18
N SER A 175 -20.17 4.55 -0.54
CA SER A 175 -19.88 5.00 0.82
C SER A 175 -18.99 6.24 0.83
N GLU A 176 -18.82 6.85 1.99
CA GLU A 176 -17.79 7.87 2.20
C GLU A 176 -16.40 7.33 1.90
N PRO A 177 -15.44 8.14 1.42
CA PRO A 177 -14.14 7.67 0.93
C PRO A 177 -13.35 6.78 1.90
N HIS A 178 -13.56 6.98 3.20
CA HIS A 178 -12.86 6.31 4.30
C HIS A 178 -13.75 5.33 5.08
N ASP A 179 -14.93 5.01 4.57
CA ASP A 179 -15.85 4.09 5.20
C ASP A 179 -15.59 2.65 4.73
N GLU A 180 -15.22 1.78 5.67
CA GLU A 180 -14.95 0.36 5.42
C GLU A 180 -16.17 -0.37 4.84
N ASN A 181 -17.40 0.06 5.17
CA ASN A 181 -18.63 -0.53 4.65
C ASN A 181 -18.69 -0.54 3.12
N GLY A 182 -18.08 0.43 2.46
CA GLY A 182 -17.97 0.46 1.00
C GLY A 182 -17.12 -0.67 0.41
N CYS A 183 -16.26 -1.32 1.21
CA CYS A 183 -15.47 -2.46 0.78
C CYS A 183 -16.21 -3.79 0.91
N ILE A 184 -17.22 -3.89 1.79
CA ILE A 184 -17.94 -5.13 2.04
C ILE A 184 -18.59 -5.63 0.74
N GLY A 185 -18.42 -6.90 0.44
CA GLY A 185 -18.87 -7.52 -0.82
C GLY A 185 -17.81 -7.57 -1.91
N CYS A 186 -16.74 -6.79 -1.82
CA CYS A 186 -15.66 -6.78 -2.79
C CYS A 186 -14.70 -7.96 -2.58
N PHE A 187 -14.28 -8.62 -3.68
CA PHE A 187 -13.29 -9.69 -3.63
C PHE A 187 -11.98 -9.26 -2.93
N TRP A 188 -11.48 -8.05 -3.21
CA TRP A 188 -10.22 -7.55 -2.69
C TRP A 188 -10.27 -7.19 -1.21
N TYR A 189 -11.47 -7.05 -0.64
CA TYR A 189 -11.65 -6.84 0.79
C TYR A 189 -11.56 -8.16 1.56
N ASP A 190 -12.40 -9.13 1.20
CA ASP A 190 -12.45 -10.45 1.84
C ASP A 190 -12.63 -11.57 0.80
N PRO A 191 -11.52 -12.10 0.26
CA PRO A 191 -11.56 -13.15 -0.75
C PRO A 191 -12.22 -14.45 -0.27
N ASP A 192 -12.07 -14.80 1.02
CA ASP A 192 -12.64 -16.05 1.57
C ASP A 192 -14.16 -15.94 1.66
N LYS A 193 -14.67 -14.85 2.25
CA LYS A 193 -16.10 -14.55 2.31
C LYS A 193 -16.72 -14.44 0.93
N TRP A 194 -16.04 -13.77 0.01
CA TRP A 194 -16.50 -13.62 -1.37
C TRP A 194 -16.69 -14.97 -2.06
N ARG A 195 -15.73 -15.92 -1.92
CA ARG A 195 -15.85 -17.28 -2.47
C ARG A 195 -16.98 -18.07 -1.83
N GLU A 196 -17.12 -17.98 -0.51
CA GLU A 196 -18.19 -18.62 0.22
C GLU A 196 -19.55 -18.22 -0.32
N GLU A 197 -19.80 -16.93 -0.46
CA GLU A 197 -21.09 -16.40 -0.93
C GLU A 197 -21.33 -16.72 -2.43
N LEU A 198 -20.29 -16.67 -3.27
CA LEU A 198 -20.41 -17.09 -4.67
C LEU A 198 -20.77 -18.58 -4.78
N ASN A 199 -20.14 -19.45 -3.99
CA ASN A 199 -20.43 -20.88 -3.99
C ASN A 199 -21.85 -21.20 -3.49
N LYS A 200 -22.37 -20.42 -2.53
CA LYS A 200 -23.79 -20.54 -2.11
C LYS A 200 -24.73 -20.20 -3.26
N LEU A 201 -24.45 -19.12 -3.98
CA LEU A 201 -25.26 -18.71 -5.12
C LEU A 201 -25.29 -19.77 -6.24
N ILE A 202 -24.13 -20.33 -6.59
CA ILE A 202 -24.02 -21.38 -7.61
C ILE A 202 -24.84 -22.62 -7.21
N LYS A 203 -24.67 -23.11 -5.98
CA LYS A 203 -25.41 -24.29 -5.48
C LYS A 203 -26.92 -24.09 -5.47
N THR A 204 -27.37 -22.87 -5.18
CA THR A 204 -28.81 -22.54 -5.20
C THR A 204 -29.36 -22.56 -6.62
N SER A 205 -28.57 -22.07 -7.60
CA SER A 205 -28.98 -22.07 -9.02
C SER A 205 -29.00 -23.46 -9.67
N GLU A 206 -28.22 -24.42 -9.15
CA GLU A 206 -28.22 -25.81 -9.66
C GLU A 206 -29.45 -26.64 -9.16
N ASN A 207 -30.08 -26.17 -8.07
CA ASN A 207 -31.24 -26.83 -7.44
C ASN A 207 -32.60 -26.20 -7.87
N SER A 208 -32.59 -25.22 -8.76
CA SER A 208 -33.78 -24.51 -9.29
C SER A 208 -34.09 -24.91 -10.72
#